data_f5d93800fdb4ae6c247a0d8382fb33cf
#
_entry.id   f5d93800fdb4ae6c247a0d8382fb33cf
#
_cell.length_a   1.000
_cell.length_b   1.000
_cell.length_c   1.000
_cell.angle_alpha   90.00
_cell.angle_beta   90.00
_cell.angle_gamma   90.00
#
_symmetry.space_group_name_H-M   'P 1'
#
loop_
_entity.id
_entity.type
_entity.pdbx_description
1 polymer ?
#
loop_
_entity_poly.entity_id
_entity_poly.type
_entity_poly.pdbx_seq_one_letter_code
_entity_poly.pdbx_strand_id
1 'polypeptide(L)'
;EIRKVTGVQTCALPISPGTGICHQVNLEYLGRTVWTKDEDGRTYAFPDTLVGTDSHTTMINGLGVLGWGVGGIEAEAAMLGQPVSMLIPEVIGFKLTGKLKEGITATDLVLTVTQMLRKKGVVGKFVEFYGDGLADLPLADRATIANMAPEYGATCGFFPVDEVTLDYLRLSGRPTQTVKLVEAYTKAQGLWRNAGQEPVFTDSLALDMGSVEASLAGPKRPQDRVSLPDVSQAFSDFLDLQFKPTNKEEGRLESEGGGGVAVGNADLVGEADYEDDGQTYRLKNGAVVIAAITSCTNTSNPSVMMAAGLVAKKAVEKGLTRKPWVKTSLAPGSKVVTDYYKAAGLTQYLDKLGFDLVGYGCTTCIGNSGPLPEPIEKAIQKADLAVASVLSGNRNFEGRVHPLVKTNWLASPPLVVAYALAGTVRIDISREPLGNDQQGNPVYLKDIWPSSQEIAEAVAQVSTSMFHKEYAEVFAGDAQWQAIEVPQAATYVWQKDSTYIQHPPFFDDIAGPLPEIGRASCRERVS
;
A
#
# COMPACT_ATOMS: atom_id res chain seq x y z
N GLU A 1 -0.38 -33.27 -6.20
CA GLU A 1 0.47 -33.24 -7.40
C GLU A 1 1.07 -31.85 -7.66
N ILE A 2 0.35 -30.76 -7.45
CA ILE A 2 0.87 -29.37 -7.54
C ILE A 2 2.09 -29.19 -6.63
N ARG A 3 2.11 -29.82 -5.45
CA ARG A 3 3.26 -29.81 -4.53
C ARG A 3 4.53 -30.44 -5.11
N LYS A 4 4.40 -31.35 -6.08
CA LYS A 4 5.53 -32.04 -6.71
C LYS A 4 6.18 -31.26 -7.83
N VAL A 5 5.43 -30.40 -8.51
CA VAL A 5 5.84 -29.76 -9.76
C VAL A 5 6.50 -28.40 -9.54
N THR A 6 6.05 -27.62 -8.57
CA THR A 6 6.41 -26.20 -8.50
C THR A 6 7.36 -25.82 -7.37
N GLY A 7 7.53 -26.66 -6.35
CA GLY A 7 8.21 -26.21 -5.12
C GLY A 7 7.50 -25.04 -4.41
N VAL A 8 6.52 -24.42 -5.04
CA VAL A 8 5.72 -23.33 -4.51
C VAL A 8 4.57 -23.92 -3.69
N GLN A 9 4.85 -24.25 -2.44
CA GLN A 9 3.85 -24.89 -1.59
C GLN A 9 2.83 -23.93 -1.02
N THR A 10 3.16 -22.67 -0.89
CA THR A 10 2.41 -21.71 -0.08
C THR A 10 1.26 -21.04 -0.82
N CYS A 11 1.40 -20.79 -2.12
CA CYS A 11 0.36 -20.10 -2.90
C CYS A 11 -0.86 -20.98 -3.20
N ALA A 12 -0.76 -22.28 -3.05
CA ALA A 12 -1.86 -23.23 -3.28
C ALA A 12 -2.64 -23.58 -2.00
N LEU A 13 -2.18 -23.15 -0.84
CA LEU A 13 -2.88 -23.38 0.42
C LEU A 13 -3.78 -22.18 0.74
N PRO A 14 -5.07 -22.38 0.95
CA PRO A 14 -5.97 -21.30 1.32
C PRO A 14 -5.58 -20.77 2.70
N ILE A 15 -5.42 -19.45 2.78
CA ILE A 15 -5.25 -18.74 4.05
C ILE A 15 -6.63 -18.32 4.53
N SER A 16 -6.93 -18.56 5.81
CA SER A 16 -8.22 -18.26 6.40
C SER A 16 -8.56 -16.76 6.33
N PRO A 17 -9.85 -16.42 6.17
CA PRO A 17 -10.29 -15.02 6.15
C PRO A 17 -9.86 -14.25 7.40
N GLY A 18 -9.62 -12.93 7.25
CA GLY A 18 -9.28 -12.06 8.35
C GLY A 18 -7.84 -12.19 8.87
N THR A 19 -7.00 -13.03 8.26
CA THR A 19 -5.57 -13.17 8.63
C THR A 19 -4.78 -11.90 8.30
N GLY A 20 -5.04 -11.31 7.14
CA GLY A 20 -4.36 -10.12 6.67
C GLY A 20 -4.34 -10.03 5.15
N ILE A 21 -3.65 -9.01 4.64
CA ILE A 21 -3.46 -8.85 3.20
C ILE A 21 -2.33 -9.76 2.71
N CYS A 22 -2.50 -10.35 1.51
CA CYS A 22 -1.61 -11.38 0.98
C CYS A 22 -0.13 -10.97 0.98
N HIS A 23 0.21 -9.77 0.51
CA HIS A 23 1.61 -9.33 0.45
C HIS A 23 2.25 -9.13 1.83
N GLN A 24 1.49 -8.73 2.87
CA GLN A 24 2.00 -8.64 4.23
C GLN A 24 2.13 -10.02 4.87
N VAL A 25 1.17 -10.93 4.65
CA VAL A 25 1.27 -12.33 5.10
C VAL A 25 2.47 -13.03 4.44
N ASN A 26 2.73 -12.76 3.16
CA ASN A 26 3.93 -13.25 2.48
C ASN A 26 5.20 -12.76 3.16
N LEU A 27 5.30 -11.46 3.45
CA LEU A 27 6.47 -10.87 4.10
C LEU A 27 6.67 -11.41 5.51
N GLU A 28 5.62 -11.45 6.32
CA GLU A 28 5.69 -11.79 7.74
C GLU A 28 5.79 -13.29 8.01
N TYR A 29 5.25 -14.14 7.11
CA TYR A 29 5.11 -15.56 7.40
C TYR A 29 5.54 -16.49 6.26
N LEU A 30 5.01 -16.32 5.03
CA LEU A 30 5.17 -17.31 3.96
C LEU A 30 6.53 -17.25 3.28
N GLY A 31 7.10 -16.07 3.04
CA GLY A 31 8.38 -15.90 2.37
C GLY A 31 9.53 -16.51 3.18
N ARG A 32 10.39 -17.29 2.54
CA ARG A 32 11.51 -18.01 3.19
C ARG A 32 12.88 -17.53 2.75
N THR A 33 12.96 -16.75 1.69
CA THR A 33 14.19 -16.29 1.01
C THR A 33 14.94 -17.44 0.33
N VAL A 34 15.07 -18.60 0.99
CA VAL A 34 15.70 -19.82 0.43
C VAL A 34 14.84 -21.03 0.78
N TRP A 35 14.55 -21.83 -0.24
CA TRP A 35 13.86 -23.10 -0.13
C TRP A 35 14.81 -24.27 -0.24
N THR A 36 14.38 -25.42 0.27
CA THR A 36 15.04 -26.71 0.05
C THR A 36 14.08 -27.72 -0.54
N LYS A 37 14.59 -28.60 -1.39
CA LYS A 37 13.89 -29.73 -1.98
C LYS A 37 14.80 -30.99 -1.91
N ASP A 38 14.24 -32.08 -1.42
CA ASP A 38 14.90 -33.38 -1.48
C ASP A 38 14.52 -34.09 -2.79
N GLU A 39 15.51 -34.46 -3.57
CA GLU A 39 15.34 -35.15 -4.85
C GLU A 39 16.53 -36.11 -5.06
N ASP A 40 16.24 -37.34 -5.42
CA ASP A 40 17.23 -38.39 -5.66
C ASP A 40 18.27 -38.57 -4.51
N GLY A 41 17.81 -38.44 -3.27
CA GLY A 41 18.66 -38.60 -2.07
C GLY A 41 19.60 -37.42 -1.80
N ARG A 42 19.40 -36.30 -2.48
CA ARG A 42 20.13 -35.04 -2.28
C ARG A 42 19.18 -33.90 -1.90
N THR A 43 19.64 -33.02 -1.02
CA THR A 43 18.92 -31.78 -0.69
C THR A 43 19.47 -30.66 -1.55
N TYR A 44 18.60 -30.07 -2.37
CA TYR A 44 18.88 -28.87 -3.18
C TYR A 44 18.37 -27.63 -2.47
N ALA A 45 19.19 -26.59 -2.44
CA ALA A 45 18.77 -25.26 -1.99
C ALA A 45 18.63 -24.32 -3.20
N PHE A 46 17.59 -23.48 -3.20
CA PHE A 46 17.32 -22.54 -4.30
C PHE A 46 16.62 -21.28 -3.75
N PRO A 47 16.72 -20.12 -4.45
CA PRO A 47 16.10 -18.89 -4.00
C PRO A 47 14.57 -18.99 -4.07
N ASP A 48 13.92 -18.34 -3.12
CA ASP A 48 12.47 -18.14 -3.14
C ASP A 48 12.08 -17.13 -4.21
N THR A 49 10.98 -17.39 -4.91
CA THR A 49 10.38 -16.48 -5.88
C THR A 49 8.88 -16.45 -5.70
N LEU A 50 8.24 -15.34 -6.05
CA LEU A 50 6.81 -15.14 -5.84
C LEU A 50 6.15 -14.44 -7.03
N VAL A 51 5.09 -15.02 -7.57
CA VAL A 51 4.15 -14.30 -8.43
C VAL A 51 2.75 -14.32 -7.82
N GLY A 52 2.00 -13.27 -8.02
CA GLY A 52 0.65 -13.15 -7.47
C GLY A 52 -0.20 -12.15 -8.25
N THR A 53 -1.52 -12.29 -8.14
CA THR A 53 -2.48 -11.37 -8.79
C THR A 53 -2.59 -10.01 -8.10
N ASP A 54 -2.03 -9.85 -6.91
CA ASP A 54 -1.90 -8.56 -6.24
C ASP A 54 -0.72 -7.78 -6.80
N SER A 55 -0.96 -6.56 -7.25
CA SER A 55 0.11 -5.68 -7.76
C SER A 55 1.20 -5.41 -6.71
N HIS A 56 0.87 -5.47 -5.40
CA HIS A 56 1.81 -5.28 -4.30
C HIS A 56 2.51 -6.55 -3.83
N THR A 57 2.40 -7.65 -4.58
CA THR A 57 3.28 -8.83 -4.45
C THR A 57 4.76 -8.43 -4.40
N THR A 58 5.10 -7.33 -5.05
CA THR A 58 6.45 -6.74 -5.04
C THR A 58 7.00 -6.39 -3.66
N MET A 59 6.18 -6.27 -2.61
CA MET A 59 6.66 -6.04 -1.23
C MET A 59 7.69 -7.09 -0.79
N ILE A 60 7.56 -8.32 -1.26
CA ILE A 60 8.43 -9.42 -0.88
C ILE A 60 9.89 -9.21 -1.30
N ASN A 61 10.14 -8.33 -2.29
CA ASN A 61 11.51 -8.01 -2.72
C ASN A 61 12.34 -7.34 -1.61
N GLY A 62 11.68 -6.71 -0.63
CA GLY A 62 12.35 -6.20 0.57
C GLY A 62 13.02 -7.30 1.40
N LEU A 63 12.52 -8.54 1.31
CA LEU A 63 13.09 -9.73 1.97
C LEU A 63 14.19 -10.42 1.13
N GLY A 64 14.52 -9.90 -0.04
CA GLY A 64 15.44 -10.56 -0.97
C GLY A 64 14.81 -11.74 -1.72
N VAL A 65 13.48 -11.76 -1.83
CA VAL A 65 12.71 -12.70 -2.65
C VAL A 65 12.29 -12.00 -3.93
N LEU A 66 12.62 -12.55 -5.08
CA LEU A 66 12.23 -11.97 -6.35
C LEU A 66 10.74 -12.21 -6.61
N GLY A 67 9.98 -11.13 -6.63
CA GLY A 67 8.52 -11.22 -6.78
C GLY A 67 7.87 -10.04 -7.47
N TRP A 68 6.78 -10.31 -8.23
CA TRP A 68 5.99 -9.28 -8.90
C TRP A 68 4.54 -9.70 -9.13
N GLY A 69 3.69 -8.71 -9.42
CA GLY A 69 2.30 -8.93 -9.79
C GLY A 69 2.14 -9.42 -11.21
N VAL A 70 1.22 -10.37 -11.40
CA VAL A 70 0.89 -10.96 -12.71
C VAL A 70 -0.64 -10.97 -12.92
N GLY A 71 -1.08 -11.20 -14.15
CA GLY A 71 -2.49 -11.44 -14.45
C GLY A 71 -2.98 -12.79 -13.93
N GLY A 72 -4.30 -12.97 -13.84
CA GLY A 72 -4.92 -14.21 -13.32
C GLY A 72 -4.47 -15.46 -14.09
N ILE A 73 -4.44 -15.41 -15.42
CA ILE A 73 -4.03 -16.53 -16.29
C ILE A 73 -2.56 -16.92 -16.04
N GLU A 74 -1.68 -15.94 -15.83
CA GLU A 74 -0.26 -16.21 -15.54
C GLU A 74 -0.08 -16.81 -14.15
N ALA A 75 -0.86 -16.34 -13.16
CA ALA A 75 -0.87 -16.94 -11.83
C ALA A 75 -1.36 -18.39 -11.86
N GLU A 76 -2.44 -18.68 -12.59
CA GLU A 76 -2.97 -20.03 -12.78
C GLU A 76 -1.95 -20.93 -13.48
N ALA A 77 -1.29 -20.43 -14.54
CA ALA A 77 -0.23 -21.16 -15.22
C ALA A 77 0.93 -21.52 -14.27
N ALA A 78 1.37 -20.56 -13.45
CA ALA A 78 2.40 -20.81 -12.44
C ALA A 78 1.95 -21.83 -11.38
N MET A 79 0.69 -21.78 -10.92
CA MET A 79 0.11 -22.78 -9.99
C MET A 79 0.06 -24.18 -10.58
N LEU A 80 -0.17 -24.28 -11.90
CA LEU A 80 -0.17 -25.56 -12.64
C LEU A 80 1.23 -26.02 -13.06
N GLY A 81 2.28 -25.26 -12.71
CA GLY A 81 3.67 -25.60 -13.07
C GLY A 81 4.01 -25.34 -14.54
N GLN A 82 3.24 -24.51 -15.22
CA GLN A 82 3.55 -24.10 -16.58
C GLN A 82 4.58 -22.95 -16.59
N PRO A 83 5.53 -22.95 -17.53
CA PRO A 83 6.51 -21.88 -17.62
C PRO A 83 5.86 -20.58 -18.12
N VAL A 84 6.21 -19.46 -17.51
CA VAL A 84 5.88 -18.12 -17.97
C VAL A 84 7.14 -17.52 -18.62
N SER A 85 7.05 -17.19 -19.91
CA SER A 85 8.15 -16.58 -20.64
C SER A 85 8.21 -15.09 -20.40
N MET A 86 9.41 -14.56 -20.13
CA MET A 86 9.64 -13.12 -20.12
C MET A 86 10.96 -12.78 -20.83
N LEU A 87 11.02 -11.59 -21.43
CA LEU A 87 12.28 -11.06 -21.93
C LEU A 87 13.20 -10.73 -20.74
N ILE A 88 14.51 -10.92 -20.91
CA ILE A 88 15.48 -10.52 -19.90
C ILE A 88 15.36 -9.00 -19.70
N PRO A 89 14.97 -8.54 -18.51
CA PRO A 89 14.73 -7.12 -18.27
C PRO A 89 16.03 -6.32 -18.16
N GLU A 90 15.98 -5.05 -18.53
CA GLU A 90 16.98 -4.10 -18.08
C GLU A 90 16.90 -3.91 -16.56
N VAL A 91 18.05 -3.78 -15.91
CA VAL A 91 18.13 -3.52 -14.47
C VAL A 91 18.68 -2.12 -14.23
N ILE A 92 17.90 -1.32 -13.51
CA ILE A 92 18.28 0.03 -13.10
C ILE A 92 18.75 -0.01 -11.65
N GLY A 93 20.03 0.34 -11.43
CA GLY A 93 20.56 0.46 -10.09
C GLY A 93 20.08 1.75 -9.39
N PHE A 94 19.61 1.65 -8.16
CA PHE A 94 19.23 2.80 -7.34
C PHE A 94 20.12 2.86 -6.09
N LYS A 95 21.12 3.76 -6.11
CA LYS A 95 22.08 3.91 -5.01
C LYS A 95 21.48 4.75 -3.88
N LEU A 96 21.42 4.17 -2.67
CA LEU A 96 21.04 4.88 -1.45
C LEU A 96 22.29 5.18 -0.61
N THR A 97 22.43 6.42 -0.19
CA THR A 97 23.52 6.90 0.68
C THR A 97 22.96 7.73 1.83
N GLY A 98 23.79 7.96 2.85
CA GLY A 98 23.37 8.75 4.02
C GLY A 98 22.29 8.07 4.85
N LYS A 99 21.59 8.85 5.70
CA LYS A 99 20.53 8.42 6.60
C LYS A 99 19.37 9.41 6.55
N LEU A 100 18.16 8.95 6.86
CA LEU A 100 16.99 9.81 7.06
C LEU A 100 17.22 10.75 8.25
N LYS A 101 16.78 12.01 8.10
CA LYS A 101 16.76 12.97 9.20
C LYS A 101 15.67 12.62 10.21
N GLU A 102 15.83 13.11 11.44
CA GLU A 102 14.78 13.00 12.44
C GLU A 102 13.48 13.64 11.95
N GLY A 103 12.36 12.99 12.24
CA GLY A 103 11.02 13.42 11.79
C GLY A 103 10.64 12.99 10.37
N ILE A 104 11.58 12.47 9.58
CA ILE A 104 11.33 11.94 8.23
C ILE A 104 11.02 10.45 8.32
N THR A 105 10.01 10.01 7.59
CA THR A 105 9.50 8.64 7.62
C THR A 105 9.90 7.83 6.39
N ALA A 106 9.76 6.50 6.49
CA ALA A 106 9.88 5.60 5.33
C ALA A 106 8.93 5.99 4.17
N THR A 107 7.76 6.55 4.50
CA THR A 107 6.80 7.03 3.50
C THR A 107 7.38 8.19 2.69
N ASP A 108 8.04 9.15 3.32
CA ASP A 108 8.67 10.28 2.64
C ASP A 108 9.77 9.80 1.69
N LEU A 109 10.56 8.83 2.14
CA LEU A 109 11.59 8.19 1.33
C LEU A 109 10.98 7.49 0.10
N VAL A 110 9.96 6.67 0.29
CA VAL A 110 9.35 5.94 -0.83
C VAL A 110 8.66 6.86 -1.83
N LEU A 111 8.05 7.96 -1.38
CA LEU A 111 7.48 8.97 -2.28
C LEU A 111 8.55 9.66 -3.12
N THR A 112 9.70 9.97 -2.51
CA THR A 112 10.85 10.54 -3.21
C THR A 112 11.41 9.58 -4.26
N VAL A 113 11.63 8.30 -3.88
CA VAL A 113 12.07 7.23 -4.78
C VAL A 113 11.08 7.05 -5.94
N THR A 114 9.78 7.03 -5.63
CA THR A 114 8.71 6.88 -6.63
C THR A 114 8.73 8.00 -7.66
N GLN A 115 8.86 9.25 -7.22
CA GLN A 115 8.96 10.40 -8.12
C GLN A 115 10.21 10.32 -9.01
N MET A 116 11.37 9.98 -8.45
CA MET A 116 12.63 9.88 -9.18
C MET A 116 12.59 8.77 -10.25
N LEU A 117 12.12 7.57 -9.88
CA LEU A 117 12.02 6.43 -10.79
C LEU A 117 10.96 6.66 -11.88
N ARG A 118 9.83 7.27 -11.51
CA ARG A 118 8.80 7.64 -12.50
C ARG A 118 9.33 8.62 -13.53
N LYS A 119 10.10 9.62 -13.10
CA LYS A 119 10.78 10.58 -13.97
C LYS A 119 11.85 9.91 -14.84
N LYS A 120 12.57 8.91 -14.31
CA LYS A 120 13.57 8.13 -15.06
C LYS A 120 12.95 7.27 -16.15
N GLY A 121 11.70 6.79 -15.96
CA GLY A 121 11.03 5.93 -16.94
C GLY A 121 11.51 4.47 -16.84
N VAL A 122 11.07 3.77 -15.80
CA VAL A 122 11.47 2.38 -15.49
C VAL A 122 10.39 1.34 -15.84
N VAL A 123 9.43 1.69 -16.69
CA VAL A 123 8.36 0.78 -17.10
C VAL A 123 8.94 -0.46 -17.78
N GLY A 124 8.53 -1.64 -17.31
CA GLY A 124 9.02 -2.94 -17.83
C GLY A 124 10.45 -3.28 -17.42
N LYS A 125 11.08 -2.49 -16.55
CA LYS A 125 12.44 -2.74 -16.05
C LYS A 125 12.39 -3.25 -14.61
N PHE A 126 13.49 -3.86 -14.17
CA PHE A 126 13.74 -4.14 -12.77
C PHE A 126 14.51 -2.95 -12.16
N VAL A 127 14.26 -2.69 -10.90
CA VAL A 127 15.06 -1.75 -10.10
C VAL A 127 15.75 -2.55 -9.01
N GLU A 128 17.06 -2.36 -8.84
CA GLU A 128 17.80 -2.97 -7.74
C GLU A 128 18.41 -1.87 -6.86
N PHE A 129 18.11 -1.94 -5.56
CA PHE A 129 18.59 -0.99 -4.57
C PHE A 129 19.94 -1.44 -4.02
N TYR A 130 20.91 -0.51 -3.95
CA TYR A 130 22.25 -0.78 -3.45
C TYR A 130 22.84 0.45 -2.74
N GLY A 131 24.05 0.32 -2.25
CA GLY A 131 24.79 1.40 -1.58
C GLY A 131 24.83 1.24 -0.06
N ASP A 132 25.65 2.05 0.58
CA ASP A 132 25.93 1.93 2.00
C ASP A 132 24.76 2.38 2.89
N GLY A 133 23.88 3.24 2.37
CA GLY A 133 22.66 3.66 3.07
C GLY A 133 21.71 2.49 3.43
N LEU A 134 21.82 1.34 2.74
CA LEU A 134 21.03 0.16 3.08
C LEU A 134 21.34 -0.42 4.47
N ALA A 135 22.54 -0.20 5.00
CA ALA A 135 22.92 -0.71 6.32
C ALA A 135 22.06 -0.13 7.45
N ASP A 136 21.59 1.10 7.27
CA ASP A 136 20.77 1.84 8.23
C ASP A 136 19.28 1.84 7.89
N LEU A 137 18.89 1.10 6.84
CA LEU A 137 17.50 1.02 6.37
C LEU A 137 16.86 -0.30 6.85
N PRO A 138 15.94 -0.26 7.83
CA PRO A 138 15.24 -1.43 8.33
C PRO A 138 14.53 -2.19 7.20
N LEU A 139 14.34 -3.50 7.36
CA LEU A 139 13.69 -4.31 6.33
C LEU A 139 12.27 -3.82 6.01
N ALA A 140 11.53 -3.37 7.01
CA ALA A 140 10.20 -2.81 6.81
C ALA A 140 10.19 -1.58 5.88
N ASP A 141 11.22 -0.73 5.93
CA ASP A 141 11.39 0.40 5.02
C ASP A 141 11.71 -0.09 3.59
N ARG A 142 12.58 -1.11 3.45
CA ARG A 142 12.87 -1.76 2.16
C ARG A 142 11.59 -2.36 1.55
N ALA A 143 10.79 -3.04 2.36
CA ALA A 143 9.51 -3.62 1.95
C ALA A 143 8.52 -2.53 1.51
N THR A 144 8.50 -1.37 2.20
CA THR A 144 7.69 -0.20 1.84
C THR A 144 8.08 0.33 0.44
N ILE A 145 9.37 0.44 0.16
CA ILE A 145 9.89 0.88 -1.16
C ILE A 145 9.56 -0.16 -2.24
N ALA A 146 9.81 -1.44 -1.96
CA ALA A 146 9.52 -2.53 -2.89
C ALA A 146 8.03 -2.65 -3.21
N ASN A 147 7.15 -2.40 -2.25
CA ASN A 147 5.70 -2.41 -2.40
C ASN A 147 5.22 -1.43 -3.48
N MET A 148 5.82 -0.25 -3.57
CA MET A 148 5.43 0.78 -4.53
C MET A 148 6.07 0.61 -5.92
N ALA A 149 6.61 -0.56 -6.27
CA ALA A 149 7.13 -0.81 -7.62
C ALA A 149 6.11 -0.52 -8.74
N PRO A 150 4.83 -0.91 -8.63
CA PRO A 150 3.82 -0.56 -9.61
C PRO A 150 3.60 0.96 -9.75
N GLU A 151 3.69 1.71 -8.66
CA GLU A 151 3.49 3.16 -8.64
C GLU A 151 4.64 3.89 -9.32
N TYR A 152 5.90 3.47 -9.13
CA TYR A 152 7.00 4.04 -9.90
C TYR A 152 7.17 3.41 -11.29
N GLY A 153 6.43 2.34 -11.60
CA GLY A 153 6.30 1.77 -12.93
C GLY A 153 7.28 0.64 -13.24
N ALA A 154 8.06 0.16 -12.29
CA ALA A 154 8.94 -0.99 -12.47
C ALA A 154 8.19 -2.32 -12.28
N THR A 155 8.73 -3.39 -12.83
CA THR A 155 8.22 -4.75 -12.59
C THR A 155 8.44 -5.15 -11.13
N CYS A 156 9.60 -4.81 -10.56
CA CYS A 156 9.91 -5.00 -9.14
C CYS A 156 10.99 -4.01 -8.68
N GLY A 157 11.13 -3.87 -7.35
CA GLY A 157 12.20 -3.10 -6.70
C GLY A 157 12.91 -4.00 -5.69
N PHE A 158 14.02 -4.60 -6.09
CA PHE A 158 14.71 -5.67 -5.38
C PHE A 158 15.76 -5.14 -4.40
N PHE A 159 15.83 -5.76 -3.23
CA PHE A 159 16.84 -5.50 -2.21
C PHE A 159 17.72 -6.72 -1.98
N PRO A 160 19.04 -6.55 -1.78
CA PRO A 160 19.95 -7.65 -1.46
C PRO A 160 19.70 -8.16 -0.05
N VAL A 161 20.10 -9.42 0.19
CA VAL A 161 20.07 -10.05 1.51
C VAL A 161 21.29 -9.60 2.31
N ASP A 162 21.08 -9.21 3.57
CA ASP A 162 22.13 -8.88 4.54
C ASP A 162 21.69 -9.20 5.98
N GLU A 163 22.43 -8.72 6.98
CA GLU A 163 22.11 -8.97 8.39
C GLU A 163 20.73 -8.40 8.78
N VAL A 164 20.32 -7.25 8.21
CA VAL A 164 19.00 -6.68 8.44
C VAL A 164 17.88 -7.65 7.99
N THR A 165 18.11 -8.37 6.89
CA THR A 165 17.18 -9.43 6.44
C THR A 165 17.12 -10.58 7.45
N LEU A 166 18.28 -11.03 7.95
CA LEU A 166 18.33 -12.12 8.94
C LEU A 166 17.64 -11.72 10.26
N ASP A 167 17.83 -10.49 10.71
CA ASP A 167 17.18 -9.97 11.93
C ASP A 167 15.66 -9.96 11.79
N TYR A 168 15.15 -9.56 10.63
CA TYR A 168 13.72 -9.61 10.36
C TYR A 168 13.17 -11.05 10.32
N LEU A 169 13.90 -11.97 9.71
CA LEU A 169 13.52 -13.39 9.70
C LEU A 169 13.47 -13.97 11.13
N ARG A 170 14.42 -13.57 12.01
CA ARG A 170 14.41 -13.94 13.44
C ARG A 170 13.18 -13.34 14.14
N LEU A 171 12.96 -12.03 13.98
CA LEU A 171 11.83 -11.30 14.59
C LEU A 171 10.48 -11.90 14.18
N SER A 172 10.30 -12.19 12.90
CA SER A 172 9.06 -12.74 12.35
C SER A 172 8.92 -14.26 12.57
N GLY A 173 9.79 -14.87 13.38
CA GLY A 173 9.63 -16.23 13.89
C GLY A 173 10.04 -17.33 12.92
N ARG A 174 10.87 -17.03 11.89
CA ARG A 174 11.41 -18.10 11.04
C ARG A 174 12.32 -19.02 11.84
N PRO A 175 12.29 -20.35 11.60
CA PRO A 175 13.15 -21.29 12.30
C PRO A 175 14.63 -20.93 12.17
N THR A 176 15.40 -21.08 13.24
CA THR A 176 16.85 -20.80 13.26
C THR A 176 17.60 -21.52 12.13
N GLN A 177 17.18 -22.73 11.78
CA GLN A 177 17.75 -23.47 10.66
C GLN A 177 17.55 -22.76 9.31
N THR A 178 16.36 -22.20 9.08
CA THR A 178 16.06 -21.41 7.88
C THR A 178 16.94 -20.16 7.82
N VAL A 179 17.10 -19.43 8.93
CA VAL A 179 17.94 -18.23 8.99
C VAL A 179 19.40 -18.56 8.65
N LYS A 180 19.95 -19.65 9.21
CA LYS A 180 21.30 -20.12 8.90
C LYS A 180 21.45 -20.55 7.44
N LEU A 181 20.43 -21.20 6.88
CA LEU A 181 20.43 -21.60 5.47
C LEU A 181 20.45 -20.36 4.56
N VAL A 182 19.62 -19.34 4.85
CA VAL A 182 19.59 -18.11 4.08
C VAL A 182 20.96 -17.44 4.07
N GLU A 183 21.60 -17.30 5.23
CA GLU A 183 22.95 -16.73 5.34
C GLU A 183 23.98 -17.51 4.52
N ALA A 184 24.05 -18.82 4.73
CA ALA A 184 25.03 -19.69 4.05
C ALA A 184 24.82 -19.68 2.54
N TYR A 185 23.58 -19.82 2.09
CA TYR A 185 23.23 -19.89 0.67
C TYR A 185 23.54 -18.56 -0.04
N THR A 186 23.10 -17.44 0.52
CA THR A 186 23.27 -16.14 -0.13
C THR A 186 24.74 -15.70 -0.19
N LYS A 187 25.55 -16.04 0.83
CA LYS A 187 27.00 -15.86 0.79
C LYS A 187 27.67 -16.74 -0.27
N ALA A 188 27.28 -18.01 -0.36
CA ALA A 188 27.85 -18.96 -1.33
C ALA A 188 27.50 -18.61 -2.78
N GLN A 189 26.30 -18.04 -3.02
CA GLN A 189 25.79 -17.66 -4.34
C GLN A 189 26.16 -16.23 -4.75
N GLY A 190 26.84 -15.46 -3.90
CA GLY A 190 27.16 -14.05 -4.19
C GLY A 190 25.97 -13.10 -4.14
N LEU A 191 24.86 -13.49 -3.50
CA LEU A 191 23.65 -12.69 -3.32
C LEU A 191 23.66 -11.86 -2.04
N TRP A 192 24.70 -12.05 -1.21
CA TRP A 192 24.88 -11.32 0.03
C TRP A 192 25.42 -9.92 -0.22
N ARG A 193 24.83 -8.90 0.41
CA ARG A 193 25.31 -7.53 0.33
C ARG A 193 26.66 -7.36 1.04
N ASN A 194 27.65 -6.90 0.32
CA ASN A 194 28.95 -6.50 0.89
C ASN A 194 29.06 -4.96 0.86
N ALA A 195 29.54 -4.38 1.97
CA ALA A 195 29.78 -2.94 2.05
C ALA A 195 30.78 -2.49 0.96
N GLY A 196 30.49 -1.34 0.33
CA GLY A 196 31.33 -0.80 -0.73
C GLY A 196 31.26 -1.52 -2.08
N GLN A 197 30.47 -2.57 -2.21
CA GLN A 197 30.29 -3.26 -3.49
C GLN A 197 29.35 -2.44 -4.39
N GLU A 198 29.81 -2.14 -5.61
CA GLU A 198 29.02 -1.47 -6.63
C GLU A 198 28.77 -2.39 -7.81
N PRO A 199 27.58 -3.01 -7.91
CA PRO A 199 27.21 -3.83 -9.05
C PRO A 199 27.14 -2.99 -10.34
N VAL A 200 27.27 -3.67 -11.49
CA VAL A 200 27.15 -3.03 -12.80
C VAL A 200 25.70 -3.18 -13.28
N PHE A 201 25.06 -2.06 -13.58
CA PHE A 201 23.69 -2.00 -14.04
C PHE A 201 23.59 -1.44 -15.47
N THR A 202 22.44 -1.62 -16.12
CA THR A 202 22.16 -1.02 -17.44
C THR A 202 22.22 0.51 -17.34
N ASP A 203 21.70 1.09 -16.25
CA ASP A 203 21.73 2.51 -15.92
C ASP A 203 21.54 2.67 -14.41
N SER A 204 21.78 3.85 -13.86
CA SER A 204 21.70 4.08 -12.41
C SER A 204 21.16 5.45 -12.02
N LEU A 205 20.64 5.50 -10.79
CA LEU A 205 20.27 6.71 -10.05
C LEU A 205 20.91 6.68 -8.68
N ALA A 206 21.03 7.85 -8.04
CA ALA A 206 21.51 7.96 -6.66
C ALA A 206 20.63 8.93 -5.85
N LEU A 207 20.44 8.62 -4.57
CA LEU A 207 19.74 9.47 -3.60
C LEU A 207 20.53 9.48 -2.28
N ASP A 208 20.85 10.68 -1.81
CA ASP A 208 21.22 10.88 -0.42
C ASP A 208 19.95 10.97 0.44
N MET A 209 19.73 9.99 1.31
CA MET A 209 18.56 9.94 2.18
C MET A 209 18.48 11.15 3.12
N GLY A 210 19.61 11.82 3.41
CA GLY A 210 19.65 13.07 4.15
C GLY A 210 19.00 14.26 3.42
N SER A 211 18.72 14.15 2.12
CA SER A 211 18.01 15.16 1.34
C SER A 211 16.49 14.98 1.29
N VAL A 212 15.97 13.88 1.83
CA VAL A 212 14.53 13.61 1.83
C VAL A 212 13.79 14.57 2.75
N GLU A 213 12.64 15.04 2.31
CA GLU A 213 11.76 15.97 3.02
C GLU A 213 10.38 15.37 3.25
N ALA A 214 9.72 15.80 4.33
CA ALA A 214 8.35 15.40 4.63
C ALA A 214 7.41 15.77 3.48
N SER A 215 6.60 14.81 3.04
CA SER A 215 5.84 14.92 1.80
C SER A 215 4.51 14.16 1.86
N LEU A 216 3.59 14.57 0.99
CA LEU A 216 2.44 13.78 0.58
C LEU A 216 2.53 13.48 -0.91
N ALA A 217 1.68 12.59 -1.42
CA ALA A 217 1.46 12.47 -2.85
C ALA A 217 -0.01 12.69 -3.19
N GLY A 218 -0.27 13.52 -4.18
CA GLY A 218 -1.61 13.93 -4.61
C GLY A 218 -1.56 15.24 -5.41
N PRO A 219 -2.74 15.79 -5.73
CA PRO A 219 -4.10 15.39 -5.33
C PRO A 219 -4.69 14.20 -6.11
N LYS A 220 -4.03 13.71 -7.16
CA LYS A 220 -4.60 12.71 -8.09
C LYS A 220 -3.85 11.39 -8.15
N ARG A 221 -2.51 11.38 -8.04
CA ARG A 221 -1.69 10.19 -8.32
C ARG A 221 -0.62 9.96 -7.26
N PRO A 222 -0.25 8.70 -6.96
CA PRO A 222 0.73 8.37 -5.93
C PRO A 222 2.18 8.80 -6.27
N GLN A 223 2.47 9.11 -7.53
CA GLN A 223 3.77 9.63 -7.95
C GLN A 223 3.86 11.16 -7.95
N ASP A 224 2.76 11.87 -7.76
CA ASP A 224 2.71 13.34 -7.73
C ASP A 224 3.08 13.79 -6.30
N ARG A 225 4.39 13.71 -5.97
CA ARG A 225 4.91 14.09 -4.66
C ARG A 225 4.86 15.59 -4.47
N VAL A 226 4.36 16.03 -3.33
CA VAL A 226 4.25 17.43 -2.90
C VAL A 226 4.93 17.55 -1.53
N SER A 227 5.79 18.54 -1.33
CA SER A 227 6.39 18.81 -0.01
C SER A 227 5.32 19.25 0.99
N LEU A 228 5.50 18.91 2.26
CA LEU A 228 4.48 19.16 3.29
C LEU A 228 4.01 20.62 3.37
N PRO A 229 4.90 21.65 3.27
CA PRO A 229 4.48 23.05 3.26
C PRO A 229 3.67 23.45 2.01
N ASP A 230 3.84 22.75 0.89
CA ASP A 230 3.25 23.12 -0.41
C ASP A 230 1.88 22.46 -0.66
N VAL A 231 1.38 21.61 0.25
CA VAL A 231 0.12 20.87 0.08
C VAL A 231 -1.06 21.80 -0.12
N SER A 232 -1.15 22.90 0.65
CA SER A 232 -2.22 23.90 0.55
C SER A 232 -2.20 24.59 -0.81
N GLN A 233 -1.02 24.92 -1.33
CA GLN A 233 -0.86 25.52 -2.65
C GLN A 233 -1.22 24.53 -3.77
N ALA A 234 -0.76 23.29 -3.69
CA ALA A 234 -1.09 22.25 -4.67
C ALA A 234 -2.60 21.96 -4.74
N PHE A 235 -3.31 22.05 -3.61
CA PHE A 235 -4.77 21.99 -3.61
C PHE A 235 -5.40 23.23 -4.26
N SER A 236 -4.88 24.42 -4.02
CA SER A 236 -5.36 25.67 -4.66
C SER A 236 -5.16 25.62 -6.18
N ASP A 237 -3.99 25.17 -6.64
CA ASP A 237 -3.70 24.99 -8.08
C ASP A 237 -4.66 23.97 -8.73
N PHE A 238 -5.00 22.91 -7.99
CA PHE A 238 -6.02 21.95 -8.45
C PHE A 238 -7.39 22.59 -8.62
N LEU A 239 -7.84 23.43 -7.67
CA LEU A 239 -9.11 24.16 -7.79
C LEU A 239 -9.11 25.10 -8.99
N ASP A 240 -8.04 25.85 -9.17
CA ASP A 240 -7.89 26.80 -10.29
C ASP A 240 -7.97 26.10 -11.66
N LEU A 241 -7.42 24.88 -11.75
CA LEU A 241 -7.51 24.08 -12.97
C LEU A 241 -8.91 23.53 -13.22
N GLN A 242 -9.65 23.16 -12.18
CA GLN A 242 -11.01 22.62 -12.30
C GLN A 242 -12.06 23.70 -12.61
N PHE A 243 -11.86 24.91 -12.08
CA PHE A 243 -12.83 26.02 -12.19
C PHE A 243 -12.37 27.13 -13.14
N LYS A 244 -11.34 26.93 -13.98
CA LYS A 244 -11.05 27.85 -15.07
C LYS A 244 -12.25 27.92 -16.01
N PRO A 245 -12.80 29.14 -16.30
CA PRO A 245 -13.84 29.26 -17.31
C PRO A 245 -13.27 28.76 -18.64
N THR A 246 -13.80 27.67 -19.16
CA THR A 246 -13.57 27.25 -20.53
C THR A 246 -14.01 28.40 -21.45
N ASN A 247 -13.14 28.81 -22.37
CA ASN A 247 -13.50 29.79 -23.39
C ASN A 247 -14.80 29.33 -24.05
N LYS A 248 -15.76 30.26 -24.23
CA LYS A 248 -17.09 29.96 -24.78
C LYS A 248 -17.09 29.20 -26.12
N GLU A 249 -15.99 29.22 -26.84
CA GLU A 249 -15.82 28.48 -28.10
C GLU A 249 -15.42 27.00 -27.92
N GLU A 250 -14.62 26.68 -26.91
CA GLU A 250 -14.27 25.28 -26.57
C GLU A 250 -15.46 24.55 -25.93
N GLY A 251 -16.21 25.21 -25.06
CA GLY A 251 -17.42 24.64 -24.42
C GLY A 251 -18.56 24.36 -25.43
N ARG A 252 -18.55 25.02 -26.60
CA ARG A 252 -19.54 24.77 -27.64
C ARG A 252 -19.27 23.52 -28.48
N LEU A 253 -18.01 23.19 -28.67
CA LEU A 253 -17.58 21.95 -29.33
C LEU A 253 -17.82 20.70 -28.47
N GLU A 254 -17.65 20.81 -27.15
CA GLU A 254 -17.95 19.72 -26.21
C GLU A 254 -19.45 19.48 -26.02
N SER A 255 -20.29 20.53 -26.11
CA SER A 255 -21.75 20.39 -25.95
C SER A 255 -22.45 19.71 -27.14
N GLU A 256 -21.83 19.68 -28.31
CA GLU A 256 -22.33 18.96 -29.48
C GLU A 256 -22.00 17.46 -29.43
N GLY A 257 -21.14 17.02 -28.50
CA GLY A 257 -20.72 15.63 -28.27
C GLY A 257 -21.41 14.86 -27.15
N GLY A 258 -22.45 15.39 -26.50
CA GLY A 258 -23.31 14.64 -25.57
C GLY A 258 -22.78 14.41 -24.16
N GLY A 259 -21.77 15.14 -23.72
CA GLY A 259 -21.30 15.15 -22.31
C GLY A 259 -21.95 16.29 -21.51
N GLY A 260 -22.50 16.01 -20.34
CA GLY A 260 -23.18 16.98 -19.49
C GLY A 260 -22.29 18.17 -19.10
N VAL A 261 -22.76 19.37 -19.36
CA VAL A 261 -22.05 20.63 -19.07
C VAL A 261 -22.13 20.94 -17.58
N ALA A 262 -21.03 20.92 -16.88
CA ALA A 262 -20.91 21.61 -15.60
C ALA A 262 -20.77 23.12 -15.88
N VAL A 263 -21.83 23.89 -15.63
CA VAL A 263 -21.78 25.34 -15.69
C VAL A 263 -21.02 25.85 -14.49
N GLY A 264 -19.75 26.22 -14.69
CA GLY A 264 -18.93 26.86 -13.66
C GLY A 264 -19.50 28.26 -13.34
N ASN A 265 -20.12 28.44 -12.19
CA ASN A 265 -20.41 29.74 -11.63
C ASN A 265 -19.18 30.21 -10.85
N ALA A 266 -18.60 31.34 -11.25
CA ALA A 266 -17.45 31.99 -10.60
C ALA A 266 -17.75 32.50 -9.16
N ASP A 267 -18.99 32.36 -8.68
CA ASP A 267 -19.44 32.72 -7.34
C ASP A 267 -19.52 31.55 -6.35
N LEU A 268 -19.01 30.36 -6.70
CA LEU A 268 -18.95 29.26 -5.75
C LEU A 268 -17.86 29.54 -4.69
N VAL A 269 -18.26 30.36 -3.69
CA VAL A 269 -17.66 30.26 -2.36
C VAL A 269 -17.92 28.84 -1.91
N GLY A 270 -16.93 27.93 -2.13
CA GLY A 270 -17.07 26.51 -1.92
C GLY A 270 -17.19 26.17 -0.44
N GLU A 271 -18.33 26.53 0.16
CA GLU A 271 -18.70 26.19 1.53
C GLU A 271 -20.19 25.87 1.66
N ALA A 272 -20.51 24.96 2.57
CA ALA A 272 -21.88 24.61 2.92
C ALA A 272 -21.99 24.33 4.41
N ASP A 273 -23.06 24.84 5.03
CA ASP A 273 -23.38 24.49 6.42
C ASP A 273 -24.15 23.18 6.44
N TYR A 274 -23.88 22.35 7.47
CA TYR A 274 -24.63 21.14 7.79
C TYR A 274 -24.82 21.01 9.30
N GLU A 275 -25.85 20.30 9.72
CA GLU A 275 -26.15 20.05 11.13
C GLU A 275 -25.80 18.60 11.49
N ASP A 276 -25.15 18.42 12.63
CA ASP A 276 -24.81 17.12 13.22
C ASP A 276 -24.88 17.24 14.76
N ASP A 277 -25.59 16.31 15.41
CA ASP A 277 -25.83 16.29 16.86
C ASP A 277 -26.28 17.66 17.44
N GLY A 278 -27.11 18.39 16.69
CA GLY A 278 -27.66 19.69 17.12
C GLY A 278 -26.65 20.84 17.06
N GLN A 279 -25.50 20.65 16.43
CA GLN A 279 -24.52 21.70 16.16
C GLN A 279 -24.41 21.95 14.65
N THR A 280 -24.25 23.24 14.29
CA THR A 280 -24.03 23.64 12.89
C THR A 280 -22.55 23.72 12.61
N TYR A 281 -22.10 23.00 11.58
CA TYR A 281 -20.72 23.01 11.09
C TYR A 281 -20.67 23.55 9.67
N ARG A 282 -19.54 24.16 9.33
CA ARG A 282 -19.29 24.68 7.98
C ARG A 282 -18.23 23.87 7.28
N LEU A 283 -18.62 23.19 6.21
CA LEU A 283 -17.74 22.43 5.33
C LEU A 283 -17.25 23.33 4.19
N LYS A 284 -15.95 23.25 3.86
CA LYS A 284 -15.32 24.10 2.83
C LYS A 284 -14.55 23.25 1.84
N ASN A 285 -14.24 23.82 0.66
CA ASN A 285 -13.27 23.22 -0.25
C ASN A 285 -11.96 22.90 0.48
N GLY A 286 -11.42 21.70 0.26
CA GLY A 286 -10.24 21.19 0.93
C GLY A 286 -10.51 20.54 2.30
N ALA A 287 -11.77 20.47 2.74
CA ALA A 287 -12.11 19.71 3.94
C ALA A 287 -11.70 18.24 3.78
N VAL A 288 -10.99 17.68 4.74
CA VAL A 288 -10.67 16.26 4.83
C VAL A 288 -11.91 15.56 5.37
N VAL A 289 -12.58 14.76 4.54
CA VAL A 289 -13.78 14.01 4.96
C VAL A 289 -13.50 12.53 5.21
N ILE A 290 -12.35 12.02 4.76
CA ILE A 290 -11.85 10.67 5.04
C ILE A 290 -10.39 10.77 5.47
N ALA A 291 -10.06 10.20 6.62
CA ALA A 291 -8.68 10.00 7.07
C ALA A 291 -8.51 8.53 7.47
N ALA A 292 -7.71 7.78 6.69
CA ALA A 292 -7.63 6.34 6.86
C ALA A 292 -6.19 5.83 6.97
N ILE A 293 -5.91 5.14 8.07
CA ILE A 293 -4.73 4.29 8.18
C ILE A 293 -5.13 2.94 7.58
N THR A 294 -4.75 2.71 6.32
CA THR A 294 -5.17 1.53 5.56
C THR A 294 -3.98 0.68 5.16
N SER A 295 -4.21 -0.63 5.04
CA SER A 295 -3.17 -1.57 4.59
C SER A 295 -2.68 -1.19 3.18
N CYS A 296 -1.55 -1.57 2.84
CA CYS A 296 -0.81 -1.60 1.61
C CYS A 296 0.66 -1.31 1.92
N THR A 297 1.12 -0.05 1.71
CA THR A 297 2.54 0.31 1.79
C THR A 297 3.05 0.38 3.23
N ASN A 298 2.30 1.00 4.12
CA ASN A 298 2.83 1.47 5.40
C ASN A 298 2.56 0.55 6.59
N THR A 299 1.51 -0.28 6.54
CA THR A 299 1.08 -1.04 7.73
C THR A 299 1.97 -2.24 8.08
N SER A 300 2.84 -2.67 7.17
CA SER A 300 3.89 -3.65 7.45
C SER A 300 5.10 -3.05 8.19
N ASN A 301 5.10 -1.73 8.38
CA ASN A 301 6.21 -1.01 8.98
C ASN A 301 5.88 -0.55 10.41
N PRO A 302 6.40 -1.25 11.44
CA PRO A 302 6.10 -0.90 12.83
C PRO A 302 6.50 0.54 13.20
N SER A 303 7.56 1.09 12.60
CA SER A 303 8.04 2.43 12.95
C SER A 303 7.01 3.51 12.62
N VAL A 304 6.45 3.51 11.41
CA VAL A 304 5.44 4.51 11.02
C VAL A 304 4.09 4.25 11.69
N MET A 305 3.78 2.99 11.98
CA MET A 305 2.56 2.65 12.71
C MET A 305 2.65 3.10 14.18
N MET A 306 3.74 2.79 14.87
CA MET A 306 3.98 3.26 16.25
C MET A 306 4.01 4.79 16.31
N ALA A 307 4.63 5.45 15.31
CA ALA A 307 4.60 6.91 15.23
C ALA A 307 3.16 7.46 15.14
N ALA A 308 2.27 6.84 14.36
CA ALA A 308 0.86 7.24 14.28
C ALA A 308 0.14 7.11 15.64
N GLY A 309 0.35 5.99 16.35
CA GLY A 309 -0.19 5.78 17.69
C GLY A 309 0.34 6.79 18.71
N LEU A 310 1.63 7.15 18.63
CA LEU A 310 2.25 8.15 19.50
C LEU A 310 1.73 9.58 19.19
N VAL A 311 1.53 9.93 17.91
CA VAL A 311 0.88 11.20 17.53
C VAL A 311 -0.54 11.25 18.10
N ALA A 312 -1.32 10.17 17.97
CA ALA A 312 -2.65 10.09 18.54
C ALA A 312 -2.62 10.26 20.09
N LYS A 313 -1.69 9.59 20.77
CA LYS A 313 -1.51 9.71 22.23
C LYS A 313 -1.23 11.16 22.63
N LYS A 314 -0.20 11.77 22.05
CA LYS A 314 0.19 13.16 22.39
C LYS A 314 -0.91 14.16 22.05
N ALA A 315 -1.65 13.95 20.95
CA ALA A 315 -2.79 14.79 20.60
C ALA A 315 -3.92 14.71 21.63
N VAL A 316 -4.33 13.50 22.01
CA VAL A 316 -5.37 13.27 23.02
C VAL A 316 -4.97 13.81 24.39
N GLU A 317 -3.70 13.63 24.80
CA GLU A 317 -3.17 14.16 26.07
C GLU A 317 -3.19 15.70 26.10
N LYS A 318 -3.06 16.36 24.95
CA LYS A 318 -3.24 17.82 24.81
C LYS A 318 -4.71 18.24 24.65
N GLY A 319 -5.65 17.30 24.60
CA GLY A 319 -7.08 17.59 24.46
C GLY A 319 -7.55 17.81 23.03
N LEU A 320 -6.72 17.51 22.02
CA LEU A 320 -7.14 17.57 20.63
C LEU A 320 -8.09 16.42 20.28
N THR A 321 -9.04 16.71 19.41
CA THR A 321 -9.97 15.74 18.81
C THR A 321 -9.97 15.87 17.30
N ARG A 322 -10.37 14.80 16.58
CA ARG A 322 -10.61 14.90 15.13
C ARG A 322 -11.75 15.88 14.83
N LYS A 323 -11.76 16.47 13.66
CA LYS A 323 -12.89 17.32 13.25
C LYS A 323 -14.15 16.46 13.01
N PRO A 324 -15.36 16.97 13.35
CA PRO A 324 -16.61 16.21 13.26
C PRO A 324 -16.89 15.63 11.86
N TRP A 325 -16.52 16.35 10.82
CA TRP A 325 -16.74 15.92 9.43
C TRP A 325 -15.72 14.88 8.92
N VAL A 326 -14.71 14.51 9.71
CA VAL A 326 -13.70 13.55 9.27
C VAL A 326 -14.10 12.13 9.69
N LYS A 327 -14.36 11.28 8.71
CA LYS A 327 -14.52 9.84 8.92
C LYS A 327 -13.14 9.20 9.01
N THR A 328 -12.82 8.64 10.17
CA THR A 328 -11.54 7.96 10.44
C THR A 328 -11.71 6.45 10.41
N SER A 329 -10.64 5.71 10.10
CA SER A 329 -10.61 4.25 10.16
C SER A 329 -9.18 3.71 10.27
N LEU A 330 -9.06 2.51 10.87
CA LEU A 330 -7.83 1.72 10.94
C LEU A 330 -8.08 0.36 10.30
N ALA A 331 -7.32 0.04 9.25
CA ALA A 331 -7.36 -1.26 8.58
C ALA A 331 -5.94 -1.75 8.31
N PRO A 332 -5.26 -2.36 9.29
CA PRO A 332 -3.89 -2.82 9.11
C PRO A 332 -3.81 -4.04 8.19
N GLY A 333 -2.60 -4.32 7.70
CA GLY A 333 -2.38 -5.44 6.79
C GLY A 333 -2.28 -6.81 7.47
N SER A 334 -2.09 -6.86 8.80
CA SER A 334 -2.10 -8.10 9.58
C SER A 334 -2.54 -7.87 11.02
N LYS A 335 -2.89 -8.97 11.70
CA LYS A 335 -3.27 -8.96 13.12
C LYS A 335 -2.11 -8.61 14.06
N VAL A 336 -0.87 -8.83 13.65
CA VAL A 336 0.33 -8.47 14.42
C VAL A 336 0.34 -6.98 14.76
N VAL A 337 -0.18 -6.13 13.85
CA VAL A 337 -0.28 -4.68 14.07
C VAL A 337 -1.15 -4.34 15.28
N THR A 338 -2.29 -5.00 15.43
CA THR A 338 -3.17 -4.78 16.58
C THR A 338 -2.56 -5.30 17.88
N ASP A 339 -1.80 -6.38 17.81
CA ASP A 339 -1.11 -6.92 18.98
C ASP A 339 -0.04 -5.94 19.50
N TYR A 340 0.79 -5.39 18.64
CA TYR A 340 1.81 -4.46 19.12
C TYR A 340 1.23 -3.09 19.53
N TYR A 341 0.16 -2.59 18.89
CA TYR A 341 -0.54 -1.41 19.38
C TYR A 341 -1.11 -1.60 20.78
N LYS A 342 -1.68 -2.78 21.05
CA LYS A 342 -2.18 -3.15 22.36
C LYS A 342 -1.06 -3.25 23.39
N ALA A 343 0.06 -3.89 23.04
CA ALA A 343 1.22 -4.02 23.92
C ALA A 343 1.82 -2.65 24.27
N ALA A 344 1.91 -1.73 23.31
CA ALA A 344 2.38 -0.37 23.51
C ALA A 344 1.34 0.56 24.17
N GLY A 345 0.11 0.10 24.46
CA GLY A 345 -0.96 0.88 25.06
C GLY A 345 -1.48 2.02 24.19
N LEU A 346 -1.32 1.92 22.85
CA LEU A 346 -1.65 2.99 21.91
C LEU A 346 -3.05 2.87 21.33
N THR A 347 -3.68 1.70 21.33
CA THR A 347 -5.02 1.45 20.80
C THR A 347 -6.05 2.45 21.31
N GLN A 348 -6.10 2.66 22.62
CA GLN A 348 -7.07 3.56 23.27
C GLN A 348 -7.02 5.02 22.78
N TYR A 349 -5.87 5.48 22.31
CA TYR A 349 -5.70 6.85 21.81
C TYR A 349 -6.13 6.97 20.35
N LEU A 350 -5.89 5.92 19.57
CA LEU A 350 -6.40 5.82 18.20
C LEU A 350 -7.94 5.75 18.21
N ASP A 351 -8.53 4.90 19.07
CA ASP A 351 -9.98 4.78 19.25
C ASP A 351 -10.62 6.11 19.66
N LYS A 352 -10.00 6.87 20.58
CA LYS A 352 -10.48 8.20 20.98
C LYS A 352 -10.53 9.22 19.82
N LEU A 353 -9.70 9.05 18.80
CA LEU A 353 -9.72 9.83 17.58
C LEU A 353 -10.57 9.17 16.47
N GLY A 354 -11.27 8.07 16.79
CA GLY A 354 -12.15 7.34 15.88
C GLY A 354 -11.40 6.51 14.83
N PHE A 355 -10.11 6.24 15.02
CA PHE A 355 -9.38 5.28 14.21
C PHE A 355 -9.65 3.86 14.69
N ASP A 356 -10.93 3.49 14.64
CA ASP A 356 -11.40 2.16 15.03
C ASP A 356 -10.97 1.11 14.01
N LEU A 357 -10.68 -0.11 14.49
CA LEU A 357 -10.36 -1.25 13.65
C LEU A 357 -11.59 -1.68 12.86
N VAL A 358 -11.53 -1.55 11.52
CA VAL A 358 -12.63 -1.92 10.61
C VAL A 358 -12.37 -3.21 9.83
N GLY A 359 -11.16 -3.75 9.88
CA GLY A 359 -10.77 -4.99 9.21
C GLY A 359 -9.29 -5.10 8.98
N TYR A 360 -8.86 -6.20 8.37
CA TYR A 360 -7.46 -6.45 7.98
C TYR A 360 -7.38 -6.59 6.47
N GLY A 361 -6.68 -5.66 5.82
CA GLY A 361 -6.51 -5.70 4.38
C GLY A 361 -6.87 -4.39 3.68
N CYS A 362 -7.03 -4.46 2.35
CA CYS A 362 -7.42 -3.31 1.54
C CYS A 362 -8.86 -2.90 1.84
N THR A 363 -9.03 -1.66 2.29
CA THR A 363 -10.33 -1.06 2.59
C THR A 363 -10.49 0.26 1.82
N THR A 364 -10.05 1.37 2.40
CA THR A 364 -10.25 2.71 1.84
C THR A 364 -9.68 2.89 0.43
N CYS A 365 -8.49 2.38 0.15
CA CYS A 365 -7.84 2.55 -1.17
C CYS A 365 -8.53 1.78 -2.31
N ILE A 366 -9.50 0.91 -2.01
CA ILE A 366 -10.34 0.21 -2.99
C ILE A 366 -11.81 0.60 -2.93
N GLY A 367 -12.14 1.66 -2.19
CA GLY A 367 -13.52 2.17 -2.08
C GLY A 367 -14.39 1.50 -1.03
N ASN A 368 -13.81 0.73 -0.12
CA ASN A 368 -14.56 0.03 0.95
C ASN A 368 -14.67 0.84 2.26
N SER A 369 -14.55 2.16 2.20
CA SER A 369 -14.78 3.03 3.36
C SER A 369 -16.25 3.14 3.76
N GLY A 370 -17.16 2.66 2.90
CA GLY A 370 -18.59 2.88 3.03
C GLY A 370 -19.01 4.33 2.80
N PRO A 371 -20.31 4.65 2.90
CA PRO A 371 -20.83 5.99 2.65
C PRO A 371 -20.29 7.00 3.69
N LEU A 372 -20.22 8.25 3.31
CA LEU A 372 -20.05 9.35 4.27
C LEU A 372 -21.36 9.54 5.08
N PRO A 373 -21.32 10.20 6.25
CA PRO A 373 -22.53 10.60 6.94
C PRO A 373 -23.44 11.45 6.03
N GLU A 374 -24.73 11.16 6.02
CA GLU A 374 -25.71 11.78 5.11
C GLU A 374 -25.69 13.33 5.14
N PRO A 375 -25.54 14.01 6.30
CA PRO A 375 -25.46 15.47 6.33
C PRO A 375 -24.23 16.01 5.58
N ILE A 376 -23.10 15.29 5.65
CA ILE A 376 -21.86 15.65 4.97
C ILE A 376 -22.00 15.42 3.46
N GLU A 377 -22.59 14.29 3.03
CA GLU A 377 -22.86 14.04 1.60
C GLU A 377 -23.73 15.11 0.98
N LYS A 378 -24.83 15.48 1.66
CA LYS A 378 -25.73 16.57 1.22
C LYS A 378 -25.01 17.92 1.12
N ALA A 379 -24.15 18.25 2.09
CA ALA A 379 -23.38 19.49 2.06
C ALA A 379 -22.40 19.54 0.89
N ILE A 380 -21.69 18.42 0.63
CA ILE A 380 -20.77 18.29 -0.51
C ILE A 380 -21.52 18.49 -1.83
N GLN A 381 -22.65 17.78 -2.01
CA GLN A 381 -23.44 17.84 -3.24
C GLN A 381 -24.09 19.21 -3.46
N LYS A 382 -24.63 19.83 -2.39
CA LYS A 382 -25.30 21.13 -2.45
C LYS A 382 -24.40 22.26 -2.96
N ALA A 383 -23.12 22.26 -2.58
CA ALA A 383 -22.18 23.32 -2.94
C ALA A 383 -21.07 22.82 -3.89
N ASP A 384 -21.22 21.63 -4.46
CA ASP A 384 -20.23 20.95 -5.34
C ASP A 384 -18.80 21.01 -4.79
N LEU A 385 -18.64 20.75 -3.49
CA LEU A 385 -17.38 20.93 -2.80
C LEU A 385 -16.29 19.99 -3.33
N ALA A 386 -15.09 20.52 -3.48
CA ALA A 386 -13.88 19.72 -3.67
C ALA A 386 -13.32 19.33 -2.29
N VAL A 387 -13.78 18.20 -1.78
CA VAL A 387 -13.30 17.64 -0.52
C VAL A 387 -12.15 16.66 -0.74
N ALA A 388 -11.44 16.35 0.35
CA ALA A 388 -10.22 15.56 0.33
C ALA A 388 -10.35 14.26 1.14
N SER A 389 -9.61 13.23 0.71
CA SER A 389 -9.20 12.12 1.56
C SER A 389 -7.69 12.17 1.82
N VAL A 390 -7.28 11.77 3.02
CA VAL A 390 -5.87 11.56 3.38
C VAL A 390 -5.72 10.13 3.88
N LEU A 391 -4.92 9.32 3.21
CA LEU A 391 -4.81 7.91 3.49
C LEU A 391 -3.36 7.41 3.41
N SER A 392 -3.04 6.38 4.20
CA SER A 392 -1.71 5.77 4.17
C SER A 392 -1.55 4.68 3.11
N GLY A 393 -2.58 4.46 2.28
CA GLY A 393 -2.54 3.54 1.15
C GLY A 393 -1.91 4.17 -0.08
N ASN A 394 -1.43 3.34 -1.01
CA ASN A 394 -0.70 3.78 -2.19
C ASN A 394 -1.56 3.99 -3.46
N ARG A 395 -2.88 3.78 -3.38
CA ARG A 395 -3.81 3.95 -4.49
C ARG A 395 -4.82 5.03 -4.16
N ASN A 396 -4.47 6.27 -4.49
CA ASN A 396 -5.26 7.48 -4.19
C ASN A 396 -5.89 8.10 -5.45
N PHE A 397 -6.40 7.27 -6.38
CA PHE A 397 -7.02 7.77 -7.60
C PHE A 397 -8.39 8.39 -7.35
N GLU A 398 -8.71 9.44 -8.11
CA GLU A 398 -10.04 10.04 -8.16
C GLU A 398 -11.13 8.98 -8.46
N GLY A 399 -12.26 9.06 -7.76
CA GLY A 399 -13.38 8.13 -7.89
C GLY A 399 -13.14 6.72 -7.30
N ARG A 400 -11.90 6.36 -6.94
CA ARG A 400 -11.59 5.05 -6.39
C ARG A 400 -11.81 4.96 -4.88
N VAL A 401 -11.46 6.02 -4.13
CA VAL A 401 -11.60 6.06 -2.68
C VAL A 401 -13.06 6.28 -2.30
N HIS A 402 -13.69 7.30 -2.87
CA HIS A 402 -15.10 7.61 -2.68
C HIS A 402 -15.60 8.51 -3.82
N PRO A 403 -16.83 8.29 -4.36
CA PRO A 403 -17.35 9.05 -5.51
C PRO A 403 -17.41 10.57 -5.31
N LEU A 404 -17.67 11.03 -4.08
CA LEU A 404 -17.78 12.44 -3.75
C LEU A 404 -16.43 13.10 -3.40
N VAL A 405 -15.33 12.34 -3.32
CA VAL A 405 -14.02 12.87 -2.93
C VAL A 405 -13.20 13.16 -4.18
N LYS A 406 -12.98 14.47 -4.46
CA LYS A 406 -12.30 14.92 -5.68
C LYS A 406 -10.78 14.91 -5.57
N THR A 407 -10.22 15.00 -4.34
CA THR A 407 -8.77 14.99 -4.13
C THR A 407 -8.38 13.92 -3.12
N ASN A 408 -7.34 13.16 -3.46
CA ASN A 408 -6.90 12.04 -2.65
C ASN A 408 -5.40 12.16 -2.39
N TRP A 409 -5.02 12.14 -1.12
CA TRP A 409 -3.65 12.39 -0.67
C TRP A 409 -3.10 11.15 0.03
N LEU A 410 -1.98 10.66 -0.47
CA LEU A 410 -1.22 9.60 0.17
C LEU A 410 -0.25 10.24 1.18
N ALA A 411 -0.30 9.79 2.42
CA ALA A 411 0.49 10.33 3.52
C ALA A 411 1.02 9.20 4.42
N SER A 412 2.05 9.49 5.21
CA SER A 412 2.45 8.56 6.28
C SER A 412 1.33 8.40 7.32
N PRO A 413 1.22 7.25 8.00
CA PRO A 413 0.23 7.03 9.06
C PRO A 413 0.18 8.15 10.11
N PRO A 414 1.30 8.68 10.64
CA PRO A 414 1.25 9.80 11.57
C PRO A 414 0.70 11.10 10.96
N LEU A 415 0.97 11.37 9.67
CA LEU A 415 0.38 12.51 8.98
C LEU A 415 -1.12 12.32 8.71
N VAL A 416 -1.60 11.09 8.49
CA VAL A 416 -3.05 10.80 8.42
C VAL A 416 -3.75 11.22 9.71
N VAL A 417 -3.17 10.89 10.87
CA VAL A 417 -3.70 11.33 12.17
C VAL A 417 -3.68 12.86 12.27
N ALA A 418 -2.58 13.50 11.89
CA ALA A 418 -2.45 14.96 11.95
C ALA A 418 -3.48 15.67 11.05
N TYR A 419 -3.73 15.18 9.84
CA TYR A 419 -4.75 15.74 8.95
C TYR A 419 -6.20 15.47 9.42
N ALA A 420 -6.44 14.39 10.17
CA ALA A 420 -7.74 14.18 10.83
C ALA A 420 -8.00 15.25 11.91
N LEU A 421 -6.95 15.67 12.64
CA LEU A 421 -7.02 16.75 13.63
C LEU A 421 -7.20 18.11 12.95
N ALA A 422 -6.46 18.40 11.89
CA ALA A 422 -6.57 19.64 11.11
C ALA A 422 -7.92 19.75 10.39
N GLY A 423 -8.43 18.66 9.82
CA GLY A 423 -9.70 18.57 9.09
C GLY A 423 -9.70 19.24 7.75
N THR A 424 -8.56 19.68 7.23
CA THR A 424 -8.43 20.36 5.92
C THR A 424 -7.03 20.15 5.35
N VAL A 425 -6.93 20.13 4.00
CA VAL A 425 -5.65 20.19 3.28
C VAL A 425 -5.24 21.64 2.96
N ARG A 426 -6.09 22.62 3.26
CA ARG A 426 -5.80 24.06 3.09
C ARG A 426 -5.14 24.66 4.32
N ILE A 427 -4.08 24.01 4.77
CA ILE A 427 -3.29 24.39 5.93
C ILE A 427 -1.81 24.10 5.63
N ASP A 428 -0.91 24.99 6.00
CA ASP A 428 0.50 24.64 6.15
C ASP A 428 0.67 23.97 7.52
N ILE A 429 0.46 22.65 7.56
CA ILE A 429 0.50 21.85 8.79
C ILE A 429 1.86 21.91 9.50
N SER A 430 2.92 22.35 8.82
CA SER A 430 4.26 22.52 9.39
C SER A 430 4.40 23.81 10.22
N ARG A 431 3.51 24.79 9.99
CA ARG A 431 3.61 26.13 10.59
C ARG A 431 2.35 26.57 11.32
N GLU A 432 1.19 26.09 10.90
CA GLU A 432 -0.09 26.47 11.46
C GLU A 432 -0.56 25.48 12.53
N PRO A 433 -1.33 25.92 13.53
CA PRO A 433 -1.80 25.04 14.60
C PRO A 433 -2.88 24.06 14.10
N LEU A 434 -2.83 22.84 14.60
CA LEU A 434 -3.83 21.79 14.36
C LEU A 434 -5.14 22.04 15.14
N GLY A 435 -5.05 22.77 16.23
CA GLY A 435 -6.13 23.07 17.15
C GLY A 435 -5.60 23.75 18.40
N ASN A 436 -6.43 23.85 19.43
CA ASN A 436 -6.04 24.41 20.72
C ASN A 436 -6.11 23.32 21.79
N ASP A 437 -5.24 23.43 22.79
CA ASP A 437 -5.29 22.59 23.99
C ASP A 437 -6.49 22.96 24.91
N GLN A 438 -6.61 22.24 26.02
CA GLN A 438 -7.69 22.48 27.00
C GLN A 438 -7.61 23.86 27.67
N GLN A 439 -6.48 24.54 27.59
CA GLN A 439 -6.25 25.89 28.11
C GLN A 439 -6.43 26.97 27.03
N GLY A 440 -6.71 26.57 25.78
CA GLY A 440 -6.88 27.48 24.64
C GLY A 440 -5.58 27.84 23.93
N ASN A 441 -4.44 27.24 24.26
CA ASN A 441 -3.17 27.49 23.60
C ASN A 441 -3.09 26.73 22.27
N PRO A 442 -2.50 27.32 21.22
CA PRO A 442 -2.35 26.64 19.92
C PRO A 442 -1.39 25.44 20.03
N VAL A 443 -1.79 24.31 19.44
CA VAL A 443 -0.99 23.08 19.36
C VAL A 443 -0.56 22.85 17.91
N TYR A 444 0.73 22.74 17.70
CA TYR A 444 1.37 22.56 16.40
C TYR A 444 1.77 21.09 16.16
N LEU A 445 2.02 20.72 14.92
CA LEU A 445 2.49 19.37 14.57
C LEU A 445 3.73 18.96 15.38
N LYS A 446 4.70 19.86 15.52
CA LYS A 446 5.94 19.63 16.30
C LYS A 446 5.70 19.28 17.77
N ASP A 447 4.58 19.73 18.35
CA ASP A 447 4.26 19.51 19.77
C ASP A 447 3.71 18.10 20.04
N ILE A 448 3.27 17.42 18.98
CA ILE A 448 2.71 16.07 19.04
C ILE A 448 3.53 15.05 18.22
N TRP A 449 4.53 15.49 17.47
CA TRP A 449 5.38 14.58 16.69
C TRP A 449 6.33 13.83 17.64
N PRO A 450 6.41 12.49 17.55
CA PRO A 450 7.30 11.71 18.41
C PRO A 450 8.76 11.84 17.95
N SER A 451 9.68 11.78 18.90
CA SER A 451 11.12 11.65 18.62
C SER A 451 11.46 10.26 18.10
N SER A 452 12.59 10.13 17.44
CA SER A 452 13.11 8.83 16.98
C SER A 452 13.30 7.85 18.13
N GLN A 453 13.66 8.35 19.33
CA GLN A 453 13.82 7.53 20.53
C GLN A 453 12.47 6.97 20.99
N GLU A 454 11.41 7.80 21.09
CA GLU A 454 10.06 7.34 21.47
C GLU A 454 9.53 6.28 20.49
N ILE A 455 9.79 6.46 19.19
CA ILE A 455 9.42 5.47 18.18
C ILE A 455 10.19 4.16 18.39
N ALA A 456 11.50 4.22 18.61
CA ALA A 456 12.32 3.03 18.83
C ALA A 456 11.89 2.26 20.11
N GLU A 457 11.58 2.96 21.19
CA GLU A 457 11.06 2.36 22.43
C GLU A 457 9.71 1.66 22.20
N ALA A 458 8.83 2.26 21.41
CA ALA A 458 7.55 1.64 21.04
C ALA A 458 7.76 0.43 20.13
N VAL A 459 8.62 0.51 19.12
CA VAL A 459 8.95 -0.59 18.20
C VAL A 459 9.58 -1.78 18.95
N ALA A 460 10.34 -1.53 20.02
CA ALA A 460 10.90 -2.59 20.88
C ALA A 460 9.83 -3.48 21.55
N GLN A 461 8.56 -3.06 21.57
CA GLN A 461 7.44 -3.91 22.03
C GLN A 461 7.03 -5.00 21.03
N VAL A 462 7.44 -4.87 19.76
CA VAL A 462 7.17 -5.89 18.75
C VAL A 462 8.02 -7.13 19.02
N SER A 463 7.37 -8.26 19.19
CA SER A 463 8.04 -9.50 19.58
C SER A 463 7.67 -10.68 18.68
N THR A 464 8.59 -11.65 18.59
CA THR A 464 8.40 -12.90 17.84
C THR A 464 7.14 -13.65 18.29
N SER A 465 6.78 -13.58 19.56
CA SER A 465 5.58 -14.26 20.08
C SER A 465 4.28 -13.75 19.45
N MET A 466 4.22 -12.50 19.03
CA MET A 466 3.05 -11.93 18.32
C MET A 466 2.88 -12.59 16.95
N PHE A 467 3.96 -12.75 16.19
CA PHE A 467 3.93 -13.44 14.90
C PHE A 467 3.55 -14.92 15.06
N HIS A 468 4.16 -15.61 16.01
CA HIS A 468 3.81 -17.02 16.29
C HIS A 468 2.33 -17.18 16.65
N LYS A 469 1.79 -16.29 17.51
CA LYS A 469 0.40 -16.31 17.93
C LYS A 469 -0.55 -16.11 16.73
N GLU A 470 -0.33 -15.07 15.95
CA GLU A 470 -1.28 -14.67 14.90
C GLU A 470 -1.24 -15.58 13.66
N TYR A 471 -0.10 -16.25 13.42
CA TYR A 471 0.04 -17.18 12.30
C TYR A 471 -0.12 -18.66 12.66
N ALA A 472 -0.37 -19.02 13.94
CA ALA A 472 -0.52 -20.41 14.37
C ALA A 472 -1.65 -21.15 13.62
N GLU A 473 -2.78 -20.50 13.43
CA GLU A 473 -4.00 -21.08 12.82
C GLU A 473 -4.27 -20.55 11.39
N VAL A 474 -3.24 -20.00 10.73
CA VAL A 474 -3.38 -19.31 9.44
C VAL A 474 -4.02 -20.17 8.34
N PHE A 475 -3.83 -21.48 8.36
CA PHE A 475 -4.39 -22.42 7.39
C PHE A 475 -5.65 -23.12 7.91
N ALA A 476 -5.79 -23.27 9.23
CA ALA A 476 -6.97 -23.92 9.83
C ALA A 476 -8.19 -22.98 9.82
N GLY A 477 -7.97 -21.72 10.16
CA GLY A 477 -9.03 -20.72 10.26
C GLY A 477 -9.99 -20.97 11.43
N ASP A 478 -11.05 -20.18 11.48
CA ASP A 478 -12.09 -20.30 12.51
C ASP A 478 -13.13 -21.41 12.21
N ALA A 479 -14.04 -21.60 13.14
CA ALA A 479 -15.08 -22.62 13.01
C ALA A 479 -16.02 -22.39 11.81
N GLN A 480 -16.24 -21.14 11.42
CA GLN A 480 -17.08 -20.83 10.25
C GLN A 480 -16.36 -21.20 8.96
N TRP A 481 -15.06 -20.90 8.87
CA TRP A 481 -14.23 -21.30 7.73
C TRP A 481 -14.15 -22.82 7.59
N GLN A 482 -13.96 -23.54 8.70
CA GLN A 482 -13.90 -25.01 8.72
C GLN A 482 -15.25 -25.67 8.38
N ALA A 483 -16.37 -25.00 8.65
CA ALA A 483 -17.71 -25.49 8.35
C ALA A 483 -18.11 -25.35 6.88
N ILE A 484 -17.31 -24.68 6.04
CA ILE A 484 -17.59 -24.57 4.61
C ILE A 484 -17.41 -25.94 3.95
N GLU A 485 -18.54 -26.49 3.47
CA GLU A 485 -18.52 -27.74 2.70
C GLU A 485 -17.98 -27.49 1.29
N VAL A 486 -16.93 -28.20 0.94
CA VAL A 486 -16.34 -28.16 -0.41
C VAL A 486 -16.51 -29.52 -1.07
N PRO A 487 -17.13 -29.62 -2.26
CA PRO A 487 -17.24 -30.87 -3.00
C PRO A 487 -15.86 -31.48 -3.27
N GLN A 488 -15.68 -32.74 -2.93
CA GLN A 488 -14.46 -33.51 -3.26
C GLN A 488 -14.55 -33.96 -4.72
N ALA A 489 -14.00 -33.15 -5.63
CA ALA A 489 -14.00 -33.44 -7.06
C ALA A 489 -12.64 -33.07 -7.68
N ALA A 490 -12.26 -33.75 -8.77
CA ALA A 490 -11.04 -33.46 -9.52
C ALA A 490 -11.08 -32.12 -10.26
N THR A 491 -12.28 -31.66 -10.57
CA THR A 491 -12.54 -30.37 -11.25
C THR A 491 -13.70 -29.66 -10.55
N TYR A 492 -13.86 -28.38 -10.79
CA TYR A 492 -14.99 -27.62 -10.25
C TYR A 492 -16.33 -28.15 -10.78
N VAL A 493 -17.29 -28.34 -9.89
CA VAL A 493 -18.64 -28.80 -10.23
C VAL A 493 -19.52 -27.60 -10.54
N TRP A 494 -19.71 -27.35 -11.84
CA TRP A 494 -20.51 -26.23 -12.32
C TRP A 494 -22.00 -26.42 -12.02
N GLN A 495 -22.64 -25.43 -11.43
CA GLN A 495 -24.07 -25.37 -11.22
C GLN A 495 -24.73 -24.63 -12.40
N LYS A 496 -25.55 -25.32 -13.18
CA LYS A 496 -26.15 -24.78 -14.41
C LYS A 496 -27.13 -23.63 -14.19
N ASP A 497 -27.73 -23.56 -13.03
CA ASP A 497 -28.71 -22.56 -12.59
C ASP A 497 -28.05 -21.39 -11.80
N SER A 498 -26.73 -21.43 -11.60
CA SER A 498 -26.02 -20.33 -10.95
C SER A 498 -26.05 -19.08 -11.81
N THR A 499 -26.46 -17.95 -11.22
CA THR A 499 -26.38 -16.63 -11.85
C THR A 499 -25.11 -15.88 -11.50
N TYR A 500 -24.27 -16.45 -10.61
CA TYR A 500 -23.06 -15.82 -10.09
C TYR A 500 -21.77 -16.40 -10.70
N ILE A 501 -21.64 -17.73 -10.71
CA ILE A 501 -20.50 -18.43 -11.32
C ILE A 501 -21.05 -19.40 -12.36
N GLN A 502 -20.73 -19.16 -13.63
CA GLN A 502 -21.18 -19.98 -14.76
C GLN A 502 -19.98 -20.58 -15.49
N HIS A 503 -20.19 -21.77 -16.09
CA HIS A 503 -19.22 -22.35 -17.00
C HIS A 503 -18.99 -21.41 -18.18
N PRO A 504 -17.76 -20.96 -18.44
CA PRO A 504 -17.49 -20.06 -19.56
C PRO A 504 -17.77 -20.75 -20.91
N PRO A 505 -18.57 -20.16 -21.81
CA PRO A 505 -18.98 -20.79 -23.06
C PRO A 505 -17.81 -21.06 -24.02
N PHE A 506 -16.69 -20.38 -23.88
CA PHE A 506 -15.51 -20.64 -24.69
C PHE A 506 -14.77 -21.93 -24.34
N PHE A 507 -15.17 -22.63 -23.28
CA PHE A 507 -14.67 -23.97 -22.94
C PHE A 507 -15.54 -25.12 -23.49
N ASP A 508 -16.71 -24.84 -24.06
CA ASP A 508 -17.66 -25.88 -24.47
C ASP A 508 -17.07 -26.83 -25.52
N ASP A 509 -16.25 -26.32 -26.44
CA ASP A 509 -15.64 -27.07 -27.52
C ASP A 509 -14.14 -27.39 -27.32
N ILE A 510 -13.57 -27.09 -26.14
CA ILE A 510 -12.13 -27.22 -25.93
C ILE A 510 -11.63 -28.68 -25.98
N ALA A 511 -12.52 -29.64 -25.72
CA ALA A 511 -12.22 -31.07 -25.76
C ALA A 511 -12.45 -31.68 -27.17
N GLY A 512 -12.96 -30.89 -28.12
CA GLY A 512 -13.16 -31.30 -29.49
C GLY A 512 -11.85 -31.32 -30.30
N PRO A 513 -11.84 -31.93 -31.50
CA PRO A 513 -10.71 -31.84 -32.40
C PRO A 513 -10.44 -30.37 -32.72
N LEU A 514 -9.16 -29.95 -32.61
CA LEU A 514 -8.79 -28.60 -32.98
C LEU A 514 -9.24 -28.30 -34.41
N PRO A 515 -9.94 -27.18 -34.66
CA PRO A 515 -10.34 -26.82 -36.02
C PRO A 515 -9.07 -26.66 -36.87
N GLU A 516 -9.07 -27.24 -38.08
CA GLU A 516 -8.00 -27.02 -39.05
C GLU A 516 -7.91 -25.52 -39.33
N ILE A 517 -6.85 -24.88 -38.91
CA ILE A 517 -6.57 -23.46 -39.18
C ILE A 517 -6.08 -23.37 -40.63
N GLY A 518 -7.00 -23.15 -41.56
CA GLY A 518 -6.67 -22.88 -42.94
C GLY A 518 -5.96 -21.54 -43.13
N ARG A 519 -5.11 -21.42 -44.18
CA ARG A 519 -4.38 -20.16 -44.50
C ARG A 519 -5.29 -18.93 -44.70
N ALA A 520 -6.57 -19.12 -45.00
CA ALA A 520 -7.56 -18.06 -45.22
C ALA A 520 -7.99 -17.38 -43.91
N SER A 521 -8.08 -18.12 -42.77
CA SER A 521 -8.51 -17.56 -41.48
C SER A 521 -7.47 -16.62 -40.83
N CYS A 522 -6.21 -16.71 -41.20
CA CYS A 522 -5.16 -15.79 -40.73
C CYS A 522 -5.19 -14.41 -41.43
N ARG A 523 -5.79 -14.29 -42.63
CA ARG A 523 -5.87 -13.00 -43.36
C ARG A 523 -7.08 -12.16 -42.96
N GLU A 524 -8.18 -12.76 -42.51
CA GLU A 524 -9.40 -12.02 -42.12
C GLU A 524 -9.32 -11.39 -40.73
N ARG A 525 -8.35 -11.77 -39.88
CA ARG A 525 -8.19 -11.20 -38.52
C ARG A 525 -7.23 -10.00 -38.42
N VAL A 526 -6.69 -9.55 -39.57
CA VAL A 526 -5.72 -8.43 -39.62
C VAL A 526 -6.27 -7.23 -40.41
N SER A 527 -7.57 -7.23 -40.76
CA SER A 527 -8.23 -6.07 -41.37
C SER A 527 -9.17 -5.35 -40.40
#